data_1a0826ddb00c21f6eaf0d287343f5d7e
#
_entry.id   1a0826ddb00c21f6eaf0d287343f5d7e
#
_cell.length_a   1.000
_cell.length_b   1.000
_cell.length_c   1.000
_cell.angle_alpha   90.00
_cell.angle_beta   90.00
_cell.angle_gamma   90.00
#
_symmetry.space_group_name_H-M   'P 1'
#
loop_
_entity.id
_entity.type
_entity.pdbx_description
1 polymer ?
#
loop_
_entity_poly.entity_id
_entity_poly.type
_entity_poly.pdbx_seq_one_letter_code
_entity_poly.pdbx_strand_id
1 'polypeptide(L)'
;MLQVREFLLKLSLCPGLSPISRWRLWQTAERARSFNNLSLLIERSGISIRAQNALLTKWDSIELREKIQLNMKQSYITIVDSEYPRQLSEIFCPPLVLFYQGDLSLLNTQSLAVVGARQMTSYGEATLKGILPVIIKRGITVISGLAAGVDGLSHEITLKNQGKTIGVIGSGIDQVYPRNHQYLQRAVAEQGLVISEYGLGEEPIAWHFPERNRIIAGLAETLLVVEAKKRSGSLITANMSLYTV
;
A
#
# COMPACT_ATOMS: atom_id res chain seq x y z
N MET A 1 -4.87 11.40 -20.61
CA MET A 1 -4.31 11.18 -19.26
C MET A 1 -5.32 11.51 -18.16
N LEU A 2 -5.90 12.71 -18.09
CA LEU A 2 -6.82 13.10 -17.00
C LEU A 2 -7.98 12.10 -16.82
N GLN A 3 -8.68 11.73 -17.89
CA GLN A 3 -9.79 10.77 -17.87
C GLN A 3 -9.40 9.39 -17.31
N VAL A 4 -8.19 8.93 -17.59
CA VAL A 4 -7.69 7.64 -17.08
C VAL A 4 -7.43 7.70 -15.58
N ARG A 5 -6.83 8.78 -15.09
CA ARG A 5 -6.59 8.98 -13.66
C ARG A 5 -7.89 9.05 -12.87
N GLU A 6 -8.90 9.76 -13.38
CA GLU A 6 -10.23 9.83 -12.78
C GLU A 6 -10.91 8.45 -12.73
N PHE A 7 -10.81 7.68 -13.80
CA PHE A 7 -11.32 6.31 -13.84
C PHE A 7 -10.64 5.42 -12.79
N LEU A 8 -9.29 5.47 -12.70
CA LEU A 8 -8.52 4.71 -11.72
C LEU A 8 -8.89 5.08 -10.27
N LEU A 9 -9.04 6.38 -10.00
CA LEU A 9 -9.47 6.86 -8.70
C LEU A 9 -10.88 6.36 -8.37
N LYS A 10 -11.82 6.49 -9.30
CA LYS A 10 -13.20 6.01 -9.14
C LYS A 10 -13.23 4.50 -8.88
N LEU A 11 -12.44 3.73 -9.64
CA LEU A 11 -12.34 2.28 -9.50
C LEU A 11 -11.72 1.88 -8.14
N SER A 12 -10.70 2.59 -7.71
CA SER A 12 -10.03 2.36 -6.42
C SER A 12 -10.95 2.66 -5.22
N LEU A 13 -11.78 3.70 -5.32
CA LEU A 13 -12.67 4.13 -4.25
C LEU A 13 -14.04 3.44 -4.26
N CYS A 14 -14.39 2.71 -5.34
CA CYS A 14 -15.68 2.03 -5.45
C CYS A 14 -15.81 0.92 -4.39
N PRO A 15 -16.83 0.98 -3.51
CA PRO A 15 -17.02 -0.01 -2.45
C PRO A 15 -17.38 -1.40 -3.01
N GLY A 16 -16.98 -2.45 -2.29
CA GLY A 16 -17.33 -3.83 -2.63
C GLY A 16 -16.46 -4.49 -3.71
N LEU A 17 -15.44 -3.80 -4.21
CA LEU A 17 -14.46 -4.34 -5.13
C LEU A 17 -13.21 -4.80 -4.37
N SER A 18 -12.81 -6.06 -4.56
CA SER A 18 -11.52 -6.56 -4.10
C SER A 18 -10.37 -6.06 -4.99
N PRO A 19 -9.10 -6.08 -4.54
CA PRO A 19 -7.96 -5.73 -5.37
C PRO A 19 -7.93 -6.45 -6.71
N ILE A 20 -8.23 -7.77 -6.73
CA ILE A 20 -8.28 -8.55 -7.97
C ILE A 20 -9.40 -8.09 -8.90
N SER A 21 -10.56 -7.69 -8.37
CA SER A 21 -11.67 -7.17 -9.19
C SER A 21 -11.31 -5.83 -9.81
N ARG A 22 -10.69 -4.93 -9.04
CA ARG A 22 -10.18 -3.64 -9.52
C ARG A 22 -9.14 -3.84 -10.63
N TRP A 23 -8.19 -4.74 -10.42
CA TRP A 23 -7.15 -5.06 -11.39
C TRP A 23 -7.71 -5.61 -12.71
N ARG A 24 -8.63 -6.59 -12.66
CA ARG A 24 -9.29 -7.14 -13.85
C ARG A 24 -10.07 -6.10 -14.63
N LEU A 25 -10.80 -5.24 -13.94
CA LEU A 25 -11.54 -4.13 -14.56
C LEU A 25 -10.60 -3.14 -15.24
N TRP A 26 -9.51 -2.79 -14.58
CA TRP A 26 -8.47 -1.93 -15.18
C TRP A 26 -7.88 -2.55 -16.44
N GLN A 27 -7.41 -3.80 -16.37
CA GLN A 27 -6.85 -4.49 -17.53
C GLN A 27 -7.84 -4.56 -18.70
N THR A 28 -9.13 -4.77 -18.42
CA THR A 28 -10.18 -4.80 -19.43
C THR A 28 -10.38 -3.43 -20.06
N ALA A 29 -10.44 -2.37 -19.25
CA ALA A 29 -10.59 -1.00 -19.72
C ALA A 29 -9.39 -0.55 -20.58
N GLU A 30 -8.19 -0.87 -20.15
CA GLU A 30 -6.93 -0.56 -20.83
C GLU A 30 -6.86 -1.25 -22.20
N ARG A 31 -7.11 -2.58 -22.26
CA ARG A 31 -7.12 -3.34 -23.51
C ARG A 31 -8.20 -2.87 -24.49
N ALA A 32 -9.39 -2.55 -23.97
CA ALA A 32 -10.49 -2.02 -24.78
C ALA A 32 -10.34 -0.54 -25.12
N ARG A 33 -9.38 0.16 -24.51
CA ARG A 33 -9.25 1.63 -24.55
C ARG A 33 -10.58 2.36 -24.26
N SER A 34 -11.35 1.79 -23.33
CA SER A 34 -12.70 2.26 -22.99
C SER A 34 -12.84 2.35 -21.48
N PHE A 35 -13.01 3.57 -20.97
CA PHE A 35 -13.07 3.86 -19.53
C PHE A 35 -14.49 4.23 -19.06
N ASN A 36 -15.45 4.37 -19.99
CA ASN A 36 -16.81 4.81 -19.70
C ASN A 36 -17.90 3.75 -19.97
N ASN A 37 -17.53 2.62 -20.57
CA ASN A 37 -18.48 1.57 -20.90
C ASN A 37 -18.52 0.49 -19.82
N LEU A 38 -19.30 0.73 -18.76
CA LEU A 38 -19.41 -0.17 -17.61
C LEU A 38 -19.93 -1.56 -17.99
N SER A 39 -20.88 -1.66 -18.93
CA SER A 39 -21.44 -2.94 -19.38
C SER A 39 -20.36 -3.81 -20.03
N LEU A 40 -19.55 -3.25 -20.90
CA LEU A 40 -18.42 -3.93 -21.53
C LEU A 40 -17.37 -4.38 -20.50
N LEU A 41 -17.10 -3.55 -19.49
CA LEU A 41 -16.15 -3.88 -18.43
C LEU A 41 -16.65 -5.07 -17.58
N ILE A 42 -17.92 -5.06 -17.21
CA ILE A 42 -18.55 -6.15 -16.44
C ILE A 42 -18.51 -7.46 -17.25
N GLU A 43 -18.93 -7.42 -18.51
CA GLU A 43 -19.00 -8.60 -19.38
C GLU A 43 -17.62 -9.26 -19.58
N ARG A 44 -16.57 -8.47 -19.81
CA ARG A 44 -15.27 -8.97 -20.23
C ARG A 44 -14.24 -9.15 -19.12
N SER A 45 -14.46 -8.57 -17.94
CA SER A 45 -13.46 -8.61 -16.85
C SER A 45 -13.43 -9.94 -16.07
N GLY A 46 -14.48 -10.75 -16.17
CA GLY A 46 -14.59 -12.00 -15.41
C GLY A 46 -14.60 -11.80 -13.90
N ILE A 47 -15.08 -10.66 -13.42
CA ILE A 47 -15.27 -10.40 -11.99
C ILE A 47 -16.46 -11.17 -11.43
N SER A 48 -16.45 -11.42 -10.12
CA SER A 48 -17.55 -12.15 -9.46
C SER A 48 -18.89 -11.42 -9.55
N ILE A 49 -20.00 -12.14 -9.48
CA ILE A 49 -21.38 -11.59 -9.44
C ILE A 49 -21.50 -10.55 -8.32
N ARG A 50 -20.89 -10.77 -7.15
CA ARG A 50 -20.87 -9.81 -6.05
C ARG A 50 -20.21 -8.48 -6.47
N ALA A 51 -19.09 -8.54 -7.16
CA ALA A 51 -18.40 -7.34 -7.65
C ALA A 51 -19.18 -6.63 -8.76
N GLN A 52 -19.86 -7.40 -9.66
CA GLN A 52 -20.75 -6.84 -10.68
C GLN A 52 -21.90 -6.04 -10.03
N ASN A 53 -22.57 -6.64 -9.04
CA ASN A 53 -23.66 -5.98 -8.31
C ASN A 53 -23.16 -4.72 -7.57
N ALA A 54 -21.97 -4.76 -6.97
CA ALA A 54 -21.37 -3.60 -6.33
C ALA A 54 -21.14 -2.46 -7.33
N LEU A 55 -20.60 -2.77 -8.52
CA LEU A 55 -20.43 -1.78 -9.58
C LEU A 55 -21.77 -1.19 -10.03
N LEU A 56 -22.74 -2.03 -10.37
CA LEU A 56 -24.04 -1.57 -10.87
C LEU A 56 -24.80 -0.67 -9.89
N THR A 57 -24.64 -0.93 -8.59
CA THR A 57 -25.34 -0.18 -7.53
C THR A 57 -24.56 1.06 -7.06
N LYS A 58 -23.22 1.03 -7.11
CA LYS A 58 -22.38 2.06 -6.46
C LYS A 58 -21.65 2.98 -7.43
N TRP A 59 -21.45 2.55 -8.69
CA TRP A 59 -20.61 3.29 -9.64
C TRP A 59 -21.04 4.76 -9.86
N ASP A 60 -22.34 5.03 -9.92
CA ASP A 60 -22.85 6.38 -10.11
C ASP A 60 -23.58 6.93 -8.87
N SER A 61 -23.34 6.33 -7.70
CA SER A 61 -23.96 6.76 -6.45
C SER A 61 -23.41 8.14 -6.01
N ILE A 62 -24.23 8.86 -5.25
CA ILE A 62 -23.86 10.16 -4.68
C ILE A 62 -22.68 9.98 -3.72
N GLU A 63 -22.72 8.94 -2.89
CA GLU A 63 -21.66 8.64 -1.92
C GLU A 63 -20.30 8.43 -2.60
N LEU A 64 -20.26 7.72 -3.72
CA LEU A 64 -18.99 7.52 -4.45
C LEU A 64 -18.49 8.82 -5.07
N ARG A 65 -19.39 9.67 -5.61
CA ARG A 65 -19.03 10.98 -6.16
C ARG A 65 -18.43 11.90 -5.10
N GLU A 66 -19.06 11.98 -3.93
CA GLU A 66 -18.56 12.76 -2.80
C GLU A 66 -17.20 12.25 -2.32
N LYS A 67 -17.06 10.92 -2.21
CA LYS A 67 -15.80 10.28 -1.85
C LYS A 67 -14.69 10.60 -2.84
N ILE A 68 -14.96 10.58 -4.15
CA ILE A 68 -14.00 10.97 -5.18
C ILE A 68 -13.61 12.44 -5.01
N GLN A 69 -14.56 13.36 -4.88
CA GLN A 69 -14.27 14.80 -4.73
C GLN A 69 -13.39 15.07 -3.49
N LEU A 70 -13.64 14.37 -2.38
CA LEU A 70 -12.84 14.50 -1.17
C LEU A 70 -11.41 14.00 -1.39
N ASN A 71 -11.27 12.86 -2.05
CA ASN A 71 -9.97 12.21 -2.28
C ASN A 71 -9.14 12.89 -3.38
N MET A 72 -9.76 13.55 -4.35
CA MET A 72 -9.06 14.36 -5.35
C MET A 72 -8.26 15.52 -4.75
N LYS A 73 -8.57 15.95 -3.54
CA LYS A 73 -7.83 16.99 -2.81
C LYS A 73 -6.56 16.46 -2.11
N GLN A 74 -6.38 15.15 -2.07
CA GLN A 74 -5.21 14.52 -1.49
C GLN A 74 -4.10 14.35 -2.53
N SER A 75 -2.86 14.22 -2.06
CA SER A 75 -1.76 13.80 -2.90
C SER A 75 -1.90 12.31 -3.22
N TYR A 76 -1.92 11.95 -4.50
CA TYR A 76 -1.94 10.56 -4.95
C TYR A 76 -1.24 10.40 -6.30
N ILE A 77 -0.72 9.20 -6.52
CA ILE A 77 -0.24 8.72 -7.81
C ILE A 77 -1.08 7.53 -8.28
N THR A 78 -1.11 7.31 -9.57
CA THR A 78 -1.80 6.18 -10.19
C THR A 78 -0.81 5.30 -10.95
N ILE A 79 -1.19 4.06 -11.24
CA ILE A 79 -0.36 3.09 -11.96
C ILE A 79 0.12 3.58 -13.36
N VAL A 80 -0.49 4.61 -13.91
CA VAL A 80 -0.11 5.18 -15.22
C VAL A 80 0.78 6.42 -15.11
N ASP A 81 1.10 6.87 -13.91
CA ASP A 81 1.97 8.02 -13.68
C ASP A 81 3.44 7.62 -13.73
N SER A 82 4.30 8.52 -14.19
CA SER A 82 5.75 8.28 -14.32
C SER A 82 6.45 8.04 -12.99
N GLU A 83 5.90 8.59 -11.91
CA GLU A 83 6.40 8.43 -10.54
C GLU A 83 6.03 7.09 -9.90
N TYR A 84 5.13 6.32 -10.54
CA TYR A 84 4.72 5.02 -9.99
C TYR A 84 5.87 4.01 -10.14
N PRO A 85 6.27 3.31 -9.04
CA PRO A 85 7.42 2.41 -9.07
C PRO A 85 7.19 1.24 -10.03
N ARG A 86 8.13 1.03 -10.96
CA ARG A 86 8.04 -0.05 -11.95
C ARG A 86 7.90 -1.42 -11.28
N GLN A 87 8.72 -1.70 -10.27
CA GLN A 87 8.67 -2.97 -9.54
C GLN A 87 7.30 -3.24 -8.90
N LEU A 88 6.61 -2.19 -8.44
CA LEU A 88 5.28 -2.33 -7.88
C LEU A 88 4.22 -2.57 -8.95
N SER A 89 4.41 -2.11 -10.19
CA SER A 89 3.50 -2.40 -11.29
C SER A 89 3.55 -3.85 -11.76
N GLU A 90 4.63 -4.56 -11.44
CA GLU A 90 4.88 -5.94 -11.86
C GLU A 90 4.37 -7.00 -10.86
N ILE A 91 3.91 -6.60 -9.65
CA ILE A 91 3.36 -7.54 -8.68
C ILE A 91 1.97 -8.07 -9.09
N PHE A 92 1.58 -9.19 -8.50
CA PHE A 92 0.19 -9.64 -8.61
C PHE A 92 -0.79 -8.64 -8.00
N CYS A 93 -1.74 -8.14 -8.80
CA CYS A 93 -2.72 -7.12 -8.41
C CYS A 93 -2.07 -5.84 -7.84
N PRO A 94 -1.32 -5.07 -8.64
CA PRO A 94 -0.75 -3.82 -8.19
C PRO A 94 -1.83 -2.83 -7.76
N PRO A 95 -1.56 -1.96 -6.76
CA PRO A 95 -2.49 -0.91 -6.37
C PRO A 95 -2.67 0.09 -7.52
N LEU A 96 -3.91 0.34 -7.93
CA LEU A 96 -4.20 1.26 -9.04
C LEU A 96 -3.94 2.72 -8.68
N VAL A 97 -4.08 3.04 -7.40
CA VAL A 97 -3.88 4.37 -6.79
C VAL A 97 -3.11 4.19 -5.49
N LEU A 98 -2.16 5.08 -5.25
CA LEU A 98 -1.48 5.23 -3.97
C LEU A 98 -1.65 6.67 -3.49
N PHE A 99 -2.34 6.84 -2.38
CA PHE A 99 -2.36 8.10 -1.62
C PHE A 99 -1.07 8.20 -0.83
N TYR A 100 -0.54 9.43 -0.65
CA TYR A 100 0.72 9.60 0.03
C TYR A 100 0.82 10.90 0.84
N GLN A 101 1.71 10.87 1.83
CA GLN A 101 2.18 12.03 2.60
C GLN A 101 3.69 11.93 2.79
N GLY A 102 4.42 13.00 2.46
CA GLY A 102 5.88 13.05 2.54
C GLY A 102 6.59 13.03 1.19
N ASP A 103 7.81 12.54 1.18
CA ASP A 103 8.72 12.57 0.03
C ASP A 103 8.50 11.40 -0.93
N LEU A 104 7.76 11.63 -2.01
CA LEU A 104 7.44 10.63 -3.03
C LEU A 104 8.69 10.07 -3.73
N SER A 105 9.80 10.82 -3.78
CA SER A 105 11.03 10.37 -4.45
C SER A 105 11.63 9.10 -3.83
N LEU A 106 11.29 8.81 -2.57
CA LEU A 106 11.73 7.63 -1.85
C LEU A 106 11.24 6.31 -2.47
N LEU A 107 10.18 6.34 -3.27
CA LEU A 107 9.67 5.16 -3.99
C LEU A 107 10.67 4.59 -5.02
N ASN A 108 11.65 5.39 -5.44
CA ASN A 108 12.66 5.01 -6.44
C ASN A 108 14.06 4.85 -5.85
N THR A 109 14.17 4.69 -4.52
CA THR A 109 15.45 4.46 -3.83
C THR A 109 15.69 2.98 -3.57
N GLN A 110 16.97 2.59 -3.41
CA GLN A 110 17.29 1.25 -2.91
C GLN A 110 16.65 1.03 -1.55
N SER A 111 15.99 -0.11 -1.38
CA SER A 111 15.14 -0.31 -0.23
C SER A 111 15.19 -1.72 0.36
N LEU A 112 14.95 -1.78 1.68
CA LEU A 112 14.81 -3.00 2.45
C LEU A 112 13.45 -3.00 3.15
N ALA A 113 12.61 -4.00 2.85
CA ALA A 113 11.42 -4.25 3.66
C ALA A 113 11.80 -4.95 4.97
N VAL A 114 11.24 -4.48 6.07
CA VAL A 114 11.42 -5.08 7.40
C VAL A 114 10.04 -5.43 7.94
N VAL A 115 9.81 -6.72 8.20
CA VAL A 115 8.53 -7.22 8.72
C VAL A 115 8.77 -8.22 9.84
N GLY A 116 7.79 -8.36 10.75
CA GLY A 116 7.95 -9.32 11.84
C GLY A 116 6.79 -9.37 12.80
N ALA A 117 7.07 -9.90 13.99
CA ALA A 117 6.07 -10.08 15.04
C ALA A 117 5.57 -8.75 15.61
N ARG A 118 4.24 -8.67 15.83
CA ARG A 118 3.63 -7.53 16.54
C ARG A 118 3.99 -7.52 18.03
N GLN A 119 4.22 -8.69 18.61
CA GLN A 119 4.76 -8.89 19.95
C GLN A 119 6.17 -9.43 19.79
N MET A 120 7.11 -8.52 19.67
CA MET A 120 8.52 -8.82 19.47
C MET A 120 9.19 -9.24 20.80
N THR A 121 10.14 -10.19 20.72
CA THR A 121 10.97 -10.56 21.85
C THR A 121 12.17 -9.61 22.00
N SER A 122 12.87 -9.71 23.13
CA SER A 122 14.14 -8.97 23.32
C SER A 122 15.22 -9.35 22.30
N TYR A 123 15.17 -10.57 21.77
CA TYR A 123 16.06 -10.99 20.68
C TYR A 123 15.77 -10.22 19.38
N GLY A 124 14.50 -10.12 18.98
CA GLY A 124 14.11 -9.35 17.80
C GLY A 124 14.49 -7.87 17.91
N GLU A 125 14.27 -7.28 19.10
CA GLU A 125 14.68 -5.92 19.39
C GLU A 125 16.20 -5.73 19.27
N ALA A 126 16.99 -6.59 19.89
CA ALA A 126 18.46 -6.55 19.79
C ALA A 126 18.94 -6.72 18.33
N THR A 127 18.32 -7.62 17.59
CA THR A 127 18.62 -7.85 16.17
C THR A 127 18.41 -6.59 15.32
N LEU A 128 17.25 -5.94 15.48
CA LEU A 128 16.96 -4.69 14.74
C LEU A 128 17.94 -3.58 15.10
N LYS A 129 18.23 -3.39 16.40
CA LYS A 129 19.19 -2.38 16.90
C LYS A 129 20.62 -2.64 16.40
N GLY A 130 20.98 -3.88 16.15
CA GLY A 130 22.30 -4.23 15.60
C GLY A 130 22.42 -4.07 14.09
N ILE A 131 21.39 -4.44 13.33
CA ILE A 131 21.43 -4.53 11.88
C ILE A 131 21.05 -3.21 11.21
N LEU A 132 19.94 -2.58 11.60
CA LEU A 132 19.39 -1.43 10.89
C LEU A 132 20.32 -0.23 10.81
N PRO A 133 21.06 0.17 11.88
CA PRO A 133 21.97 1.32 11.78
C PRO A 133 23.06 1.15 10.70
N VAL A 134 23.52 -0.08 10.47
CA VAL A 134 24.53 -0.36 9.43
C VAL A 134 23.92 -0.21 8.03
N ILE A 135 22.70 -0.67 7.85
CA ILE A 135 21.96 -0.58 6.59
C ILE A 135 21.62 0.87 6.27
N ILE A 136 21.12 1.61 7.26
CA ILE A 136 20.75 3.03 7.14
C ILE A 136 21.97 3.88 6.74
N LYS A 137 23.14 3.64 7.32
CA LYS A 137 24.39 4.34 6.95
C LYS A 137 24.80 4.14 5.47
N ARG A 138 24.30 3.09 4.81
CA ARG A 138 24.50 2.86 3.37
C ARG A 138 23.48 3.58 2.49
N GLY A 139 22.59 4.38 3.06
CA GLY A 139 21.57 5.11 2.33
C GLY A 139 20.37 4.27 1.89
N ILE A 140 20.21 3.04 2.42
CA ILE A 140 19.10 2.15 2.10
C ILE A 140 17.84 2.60 2.82
N THR A 141 16.76 2.79 2.07
CA THR A 141 15.44 3.16 2.60
C THR A 141 14.77 1.95 3.26
N VAL A 142 14.28 2.12 4.49
CA VAL A 142 13.58 1.07 5.22
C VAL A 142 12.08 1.16 4.94
N ILE A 143 11.48 0.06 4.47
CA ILE A 143 10.03 -0.04 4.21
C ILE A 143 9.39 -0.94 5.24
N SER A 144 8.29 -0.50 5.88
CA SER A 144 7.56 -1.34 6.82
C SER A 144 6.09 -0.90 6.93
N GLY A 145 5.33 -1.58 7.79
CA GLY A 145 3.88 -1.46 7.83
C GLY A 145 3.32 -0.57 8.95
N LEU A 146 4.14 0.13 9.73
CA LEU A 146 3.70 0.93 10.87
C LEU A 146 2.87 0.15 11.92
N ALA A 147 2.88 -1.20 11.89
CA ALA A 147 2.24 -2.03 12.91
C ALA A 147 3.04 -2.01 14.22
N ALA A 148 2.43 -2.50 15.30
CA ALA A 148 3.16 -2.69 16.55
C ALA A 148 4.33 -3.68 16.41
N GLY A 149 5.33 -3.61 17.28
CA GLY A 149 6.48 -4.50 17.31
C GLY A 149 7.55 -4.17 16.28
N VAL A 150 7.93 -5.16 15.47
CA VAL A 150 9.03 -5.05 14.49
C VAL A 150 8.85 -3.86 13.54
N ASP A 151 7.66 -3.66 13.00
CA ASP A 151 7.39 -2.57 12.05
C ASP A 151 7.64 -1.19 12.68
N GLY A 152 7.00 -0.92 13.83
CA GLY A 152 7.14 0.35 14.54
C GLY A 152 8.59 0.63 14.94
N LEU A 153 9.26 -0.35 15.56
CA LEU A 153 10.64 -0.21 15.99
C LEU A 153 11.59 0.03 14.79
N SER A 154 11.33 -0.58 13.64
CA SER A 154 12.12 -0.35 12.44
C SER A 154 12.08 1.11 11.98
N HIS A 155 10.90 1.72 11.98
CA HIS A 155 10.75 3.14 11.68
C HIS A 155 11.43 4.03 12.72
N GLU A 156 11.25 3.73 14.02
CA GLU A 156 11.88 4.50 15.10
C GLU A 156 13.41 4.50 15.00
N ILE A 157 14.02 3.30 14.81
CA ILE A 157 15.47 3.19 14.62
C ILE A 157 15.91 3.97 13.39
N THR A 158 15.16 3.89 12.30
CA THR A 158 15.50 4.57 11.05
C THR A 158 15.49 6.08 11.23
N LEU A 159 14.43 6.63 11.79
CA LEU A 159 14.32 8.08 12.06
C LEU A 159 15.39 8.56 13.05
N LYS A 160 15.64 7.81 14.12
CA LYS A 160 16.70 8.14 15.11
C LYS A 160 18.10 8.19 14.49
N ASN A 161 18.35 7.39 13.46
CA ASN A 161 19.61 7.39 12.73
C ASN A 161 19.59 8.29 11.48
N GLN A 162 18.62 9.20 11.36
CA GLN A 162 18.47 10.13 10.24
C GLN A 162 18.35 9.44 8.88
N GLY A 163 17.88 8.19 8.87
CA GLY A 163 17.64 7.40 7.67
C GLY A 163 16.31 7.73 7.01
N LYS A 164 16.11 7.20 5.81
CA LYS A 164 14.86 7.31 5.05
C LYS A 164 13.96 6.10 5.26
N THR A 165 12.66 6.34 5.41
CA THR A 165 11.71 5.26 5.65
C THR A 165 10.38 5.49 4.96
N ILE A 166 9.75 4.39 4.52
CA ILE A 166 8.42 4.36 3.90
C ILE A 166 7.49 3.54 4.76
N GLY A 167 6.46 4.19 5.30
CA GLY A 167 5.36 3.53 6.00
C GLY A 167 4.23 3.17 5.05
N VAL A 168 3.95 1.88 4.87
CA VAL A 168 2.79 1.44 4.10
C VAL A 168 1.67 1.12 5.07
N ILE A 169 0.50 1.75 4.96
CA ILE A 169 -0.60 1.55 5.90
C ILE A 169 -1.78 0.80 5.27
N GLY A 170 -2.57 0.12 6.10
CA GLY A 170 -3.76 -0.65 5.69
C GLY A 170 -5.08 0.04 6.02
N SER A 171 -5.10 1.37 5.98
CA SER A 171 -6.25 2.22 6.26
C SER A 171 -6.15 3.50 5.43
N GLY A 172 -7.15 4.35 5.46
CA GLY A 172 -7.08 5.68 4.85
C GLY A 172 -5.85 6.45 5.33
N ILE A 173 -5.32 7.32 4.48
CA ILE A 173 -4.10 8.09 4.78
C ILE A 173 -4.27 9.02 5.98
N ASP A 174 -5.51 9.36 6.33
CA ASP A 174 -5.93 10.16 7.48
C ASP A 174 -6.13 9.34 8.76
N GLN A 175 -6.05 8.01 8.67
CA GLN A 175 -6.29 7.10 9.78
C GLN A 175 -4.97 6.64 10.41
N VAL A 176 -5.00 6.42 11.73
CA VAL A 176 -3.84 5.94 12.47
C VAL A 176 -4.14 4.60 13.13
N TYR A 177 -3.32 3.59 12.82
CA TYR A 177 -3.42 2.30 13.46
C TYR A 177 -2.03 1.63 13.64
N PRO A 178 -1.69 1.17 14.84
CA PRO A 178 -2.42 1.31 16.11
C PRO A 178 -2.45 2.77 16.61
N ARG A 179 -3.45 3.14 17.42
CA ARG A 179 -3.64 4.54 17.84
C ARG A 179 -2.43 5.15 18.56
N ASN A 180 -1.67 4.35 19.29
CA ASN A 180 -0.45 4.79 19.97
C ASN A 180 0.72 5.09 19.01
N HIS A 181 0.61 4.76 17.72
CA HIS A 181 1.59 5.10 16.68
C HIS A 181 1.30 6.44 15.97
N GLN A 182 0.37 7.25 16.46
CA GLN A 182 0.05 8.54 15.85
C GLN A 182 1.28 9.43 15.68
N TYR A 183 2.10 9.51 16.70
CA TYR A 183 3.33 10.30 16.66
C TYR A 183 4.34 9.73 15.67
N LEU A 184 4.47 8.40 15.63
CA LEU A 184 5.38 7.71 14.72
C LEU A 184 4.94 7.89 13.25
N GLN A 185 3.65 7.68 12.95
CA GLN A 185 3.12 7.87 11.58
C GLN A 185 3.35 9.30 11.09
N ARG A 186 3.12 10.29 11.96
CA ARG A 186 3.39 11.70 11.64
C ARG A 186 4.88 11.94 11.37
N ALA A 187 5.77 11.44 12.22
CA ALA A 187 7.21 11.59 12.03
C ALA A 187 7.70 10.92 10.73
N VAL A 188 7.14 9.74 10.37
CA VAL A 188 7.43 9.09 9.10
C VAL A 188 6.92 9.92 7.91
N ALA A 189 5.75 10.54 8.01
CA ALA A 189 5.25 11.42 6.96
C ALA A 189 6.09 12.70 6.78
N GLU A 190 6.60 13.28 7.88
CA GLU A 190 7.40 14.51 7.86
C GLU A 190 8.86 14.29 7.39
N GLN A 191 9.47 13.14 7.69
CA GLN A 191 10.89 12.87 7.43
C GLN A 191 11.15 11.79 6.38
N GLY A 192 10.10 11.11 5.94
CA GLY A 192 10.10 10.03 4.98
C GLY A 192 8.86 10.05 4.11
N LEU A 193 8.16 8.91 4.01
CA LEU A 193 6.96 8.77 3.20
C LEU A 193 5.96 7.84 3.88
N VAL A 194 4.69 8.21 3.90
CA VAL A 194 3.57 7.32 4.23
C VAL A 194 2.73 7.12 2.97
N ILE A 195 2.40 5.87 2.64
CA ILE A 195 1.55 5.53 1.51
C ILE A 195 0.40 4.61 1.90
N SER A 196 -0.70 4.73 1.18
CA SER A 196 -1.88 3.88 1.31
C SER A 196 -2.59 3.64 -0.01
N GLU A 197 -3.11 2.43 -0.21
CA GLU A 197 -4.06 2.10 -1.29
C GLU A 197 -5.50 2.55 -0.96
N TYR A 198 -5.75 2.90 0.30
CA TYR A 198 -7.07 3.21 0.83
C TYR A 198 -7.31 4.71 0.89
N GLY A 199 -8.48 5.15 0.41
CA GLY A 199 -8.88 6.56 0.44
C GLY A 199 -9.21 7.06 1.84
N LEU A 200 -9.45 8.37 1.94
CA LEU A 200 -9.85 9.03 3.19
C LEU A 200 -11.05 8.35 3.84
N GLY A 201 -11.01 8.25 5.17
CA GLY A 201 -12.07 7.68 6.00
C GLY A 201 -12.12 6.15 6.02
N GLU A 202 -11.28 5.45 5.23
CA GLU A 202 -11.24 3.98 5.27
C GLU A 202 -10.63 3.50 6.58
N GLU A 203 -11.44 2.83 7.40
CA GLU A 203 -11.01 2.31 8.69
C GLU A 203 -10.02 1.13 8.55
N PRO A 204 -9.16 0.91 9.58
CA PRO A 204 -8.25 -0.24 9.62
C PRO A 204 -9.02 -1.52 9.92
N ILE A 205 -9.32 -2.31 8.90
CA ILE A 205 -10.01 -3.59 9.00
C ILE A 205 -9.06 -4.77 8.77
N ALA A 206 -9.37 -5.91 9.38
CA ALA A 206 -8.43 -7.03 9.51
C ALA A 206 -7.83 -7.53 8.20
N TRP A 207 -8.63 -7.58 7.11
CA TRP A 207 -8.15 -8.07 5.80
C TRP A 207 -7.32 -7.04 5.01
N HIS A 208 -7.37 -5.76 5.34
CA HIS A 208 -6.52 -4.74 4.72
C HIS A 208 -5.03 -4.96 5.01
N PHE A 209 -4.68 -5.50 6.17
CA PHE A 209 -3.29 -5.69 6.56
C PHE A 209 -2.56 -6.76 5.71
N PRO A 210 -3.12 -7.97 5.49
CA PRO A 210 -2.54 -8.91 4.53
C PRO A 210 -2.50 -8.38 3.10
N GLU A 211 -3.57 -7.70 2.64
CA GLU A 211 -3.61 -7.12 1.30
C GLU A 211 -2.53 -6.05 1.11
N ARG A 212 -2.33 -5.18 2.08
CA ARG A 212 -1.31 -4.15 2.09
C ARG A 212 0.10 -4.75 2.00
N ASN A 213 0.36 -5.90 2.60
CA ASN A 213 1.70 -6.48 2.66
C ASN A 213 2.30 -6.78 1.27
N ARG A 214 1.46 -6.99 0.23
CA ARG A 214 1.94 -7.10 -1.15
C ARG A 214 2.62 -5.83 -1.65
N ILE A 215 2.21 -4.67 -1.15
CA ILE A 215 2.82 -3.38 -1.48
C ILE A 215 4.19 -3.26 -0.82
N ILE A 216 4.33 -3.68 0.45
CA ILE A 216 5.62 -3.72 1.14
C ILE A 216 6.60 -4.62 0.40
N ALA A 217 6.15 -5.84 0.03
CA ALA A 217 6.99 -6.80 -0.70
C ALA A 217 7.35 -6.31 -2.11
N GLY A 218 6.40 -5.69 -2.80
CA GLY A 218 6.59 -5.22 -4.17
C GLY A 218 7.43 -3.94 -4.31
N LEU A 219 7.58 -3.17 -3.23
CA LEU A 219 8.43 -1.98 -3.22
C LEU A 219 9.88 -2.27 -2.86
N ALA A 220 10.18 -3.41 -2.24
CA ALA A 220 11.49 -3.67 -1.69
C ALA A 220 12.32 -4.61 -2.57
N GLU A 221 13.60 -4.30 -2.74
CA GLU A 221 14.55 -5.19 -3.40
C GLU A 221 14.93 -6.40 -2.52
N THR A 222 14.80 -6.25 -1.21
CA THR A 222 15.15 -7.28 -0.22
C THR A 222 14.19 -7.23 0.95
N LEU A 223 13.90 -8.39 1.52
CA LEU A 223 13.01 -8.53 2.68
C LEU A 223 13.77 -9.12 3.87
N LEU A 224 13.73 -8.43 4.99
CA LEU A 224 14.18 -8.91 6.30
C LEU A 224 12.96 -9.32 7.14
N VAL A 225 12.87 -10.58 7.49
CA VAL A 225 11.86 -11.11 8.42
C VAL A 225 12.49 -11.26 9.80
N VAL A 226 12.05 -10.46 10.77
CA VAL A 226 12.50 -10.50 12.15
C VAL A 226 11.40 -11.15 13.00
N GLU A 227 11.59 -12.36 13.42
CA GLU A 227 10.62 -13.15 14.15
C GLU A 227 9.26 -13.33 13.45
N ALA A 228 8.97 -14.55 13.06
CA ALA A 228 7.69 -14.91 12.46
C ALA A 228 7.15 -16.21 13.05
N LYS A 229 5.89 -16.24 13.45
CA LYS A 229 5.20 -17.49 13.77
C LYS A 229 4.85 -18.23 12.48
N LYS A 230 4.78 -19.59 12.52
CA LYS A 230 4.50 -20.46 11.36
C LYS A 230 3.30 -20.07 10.47
N ARG A 231 2.34 -19.27 10.98
CA ARG A 231 1.14 -18.79 10.25
C ARG A 231 0.95 -17.29 10.47
N SER A 232 2.02 -16.50 10.33
CA SER A 232 1.97 -15.06 10.55
C SER A 232 1.83 -14.29 9.23
N GLY A 233 1.27 -13.08 9.31
CA GLY A 233 1.22 -12.16 8.18
C GLY A 233 2.61 -11.83 7.60
N SER A 234 3.67 -11.87 8.42
CA SER A 234 5.05 -11.66 7.98
C SER A 234 5.54 -12.74 7.01
N LEU A 235 5.12 -14.01 7.21
CA LEU A 235 5.42 -15.09 6.25
C LEU A 235 4.57 -14.99 4.97
N ILE A 236 3.39 -14.41 5.04
CA ILE A 236 2.60 -14.10 3.83
C ILE A 236 3.37 -13.08 2.99
N THR A 237 3.94 -12.05 3.61
CA THR A 237 4.78 -11.05 2.93
C THR A 237 6.02 -11.70 2.31
N ALA A 238 6.68 -12.61 3.03
CA ALA A 238 7.84 -13.35 2.51
C ALA A 238 7.48 -14.20 1.28
N ASN A 239 6.34 -14.89 1.30
CA ASN A 239 5.87 -15.65 0.15
C ASN A 239 5.55 -14.74 -1.05
N MET A 240 4.97 -13.57 -0.82
CA MET A 240 4.66 -12.60 -1.87
C MET A 240 5.93 -12.08 -2.56
N SER A 241 7.03 -11.84 -1.82
CA SER A 241 8.30 -11.38 -2.40
C SER A 241 8.97 -12.43 -3.30
N LEU A 242 8.69 -13.72 -3.11
CA LEU A 242 9.22 -14.80 -3.97
C LEU A 242 8.55 -14.85 -5.34
N TYR A 243 7.40 -14.24 -5.52
CA TYR A 243 6.66 -14.21 -6.80
C TYR A 243 6.88 -12.89 -7.58
N THR A 244 7.75 -12.02 -7.11
CA THR A 244 8.09 -10.72 -7.73
C THR A 244 9.44 -10.74 -8.48
N VAL A 245 10.00 -11.91 -8.73
CA VAL A 245 11.25 -12.10 -9.52
C VAL A 245 10.94 -12.64 -10.90
#